data_30e15ec7eee58a10edbe3c0bfce80864
#
_entry.id   30e15ec7eee58a10edbe3c0bfce80864
#
_cell.length_a   1.000
_cell.length_b   1.000
_cell.length_c   1.000
_cell.angle_alpha   90.00
_cell.angle_beta   90.00
_cell.angle_gamma   90.00
#
_symmetry.space_group_name_H-M   'P 1'
#
loop_
_entity.id
_entity.type
_entity.pdbx_description
1 polymer ?
#
loop_
_entity_poly.entity_id
_entity_poly.type
_entity_poly.pdbx_seq_one_letter_code
_entity_poly.pdbx_strand_id
1 'polypeptide(L)'
;SVGRFQSAVRTVEELKDHLLRLEASEILCSERDRSFVEKLLAESGIKTVLTTRPEWWFEDKQAETKVTSAIGSLRLDGLGFNLPEEQLAITAAGGILAYLEENEPAAIGRIKTLSAWRSGSRMEIDEATRRSLELVRGSSQSGHRRDGSLAGAFGKTRSAMGSRLLVDWLSAPLVEKTAIEERIDAVAVLVDNPGIANQLSATLQGVGDIERLIGRVMSGRAGPRDIERIGHVTKIL
;
A
#
# COMPACT_ATOMS: atom_id res chain seq x y z
N SER A 1 -0.17 -0.41 -4.59
CA SER A 1 -1.61 -0.22 -4.84
C SER A 1 -1.84 1.17 -5.38
N VAL A 2 -2.57 1.28 -6.46
CA VAL A 2 -2.84 2.57 -7.10
C VAL A 2 -3.79 3.35 -6.18
N GLY A 3 -3.34 4.49 -5.64
CA GLY A 3 -4.21 5.47 -5.03
C GLY A 3 -4.15 5.63 -3.51
N ARG A 4 -3.36 4.85 -2.77
CA ARG A 4 -3.15 5.14 -1.34
C ARG A 4 -1.92 6.02 -1.17
N PHE A 5 -2.11 7.20 -0.61
CA PHE A 5 -1.04 8.10 -0.24
C PHE A 5 -1.10 8.33 1.27
N GLN A 6 -0.14 7.78 1.98
CA GLN A 6 -0.10 7.77 3.43
C GLN A 6 1.30 8.12 3.91
N SER A 7 1.40 8.79 5.03
CA SER A 7 2.67 9.06 5.69
C SER A 7 2.58 8.93 7.20
N ALA A 8 3.72 8.71 7.84
CA ALA A 8 3.85 8.59 9.28
C ALA A 8 5.25 8.98 9.74
N VAL A 9 5.38 9.34 10.99
CA VAL A 9 6.67 9.40 11.69
C VAL A 9 6.90 8.06 12.36
N ARG A 10 8.12 7.53 12.24
CA ARG A 10 8.52 6.24 12.81
C ARG A 10 9.92 6.30 13.40
N THR A 11 10.18 5.45 14.39
CA THR A 11 11.55 5.16 14.82
C THR A 11 12.31 4.40 13.74
N VAL A 12 13.63 4.32 13.85
CA VAL A 12 14.46 3.60 12.86
C VAL A 12 14.13 2.10 12.84
N GLU A 13 13.86 1.51 14.00
CA GLU A 13 13.47 0.12 14.14
C GLU A 13 12.14 -0.16 13.44
N GLU A 14 11.12 0.65 13.71
CA GLU A 14 9.82 0.56 13.05
C GLU A 14 9.92 0.77 11.54
N LEU A 15 10.79 1.70 11.09
CA LEU A 15 11.03 1.97 9.67
C LEU A 15 11.58 0.74 8.96
N LYS A 16 12.55 0.04 9.58
CA LYS A 16 13.13 -1.20 9.07
C LYS A 16 12.06 -2.27 8.84
N ASP A 17 11.22 -2.52 9.83
CA ASP A 17 10.14 -3.51 9.75
C ASP A 17 9.10 -3.11 8.69
N HIS A 18 8.81 -1.82 8.57
CA HIS A 18 7.91 -1.30 7.56
C HIS A 18 8.45 -1.48 6.14
N LEU A 19 9.72 -1.17 5.91
CA LEU A 19 10.36 -1.34 4.59
C LEU A 19 10.40 -2.81 4.16
N LEU A 20 10.69 -3.73 5.09
CA LEU A 20 10.65 -5.17 4.83
C LEU A 20 9.24 -5.65 4.44
N ARG A 21 8.21 -5.11 5.09
CA ARG A 21 6.81 -5.45 4.83
C ARG A 21 6.29 -4.89 3.51
N LEU A 22 6.67 -3.65 3.18
CA LEU A 22 6.16 -2.95 2.00
C LEU A 22 6.73 -3.50 0.70
N GLU A 23 7.90 -4.16 0.74
CA GLU A 23 8.62 -4.60 -0.47
C GLU A 23 8.66 -3.47 -1.53
N ALA A 24 9.02 -2.27 -1.07
CA ALA A 24 9.00 -1.08 -1.91
C ALA A 24 9.88 -1.26 -3.16
N SER A 25 9.35 -0.92 -4.32
CA SER A 25 10.09 -0.99 -5.59
C SER A 25 11.16 0.09 -5.68
N GLU A 26 10.92 1.22 -5.03
CA GLU A 26 11.81 2.38 -5.00
C GLU A 26 11.69 3.09 -3.66
N ILE A 27 12.79 3.61 -3.16
CA ILE A 27 12.88 4.45 -1.97
C ILE A 27 13.50 5.77 -2.37
N LEU A 28 12.84 6.86 -1.97
CA LEU A 28 13.31 8.23 -2.17
C LEU A 28 13.82 8.79 -0.85
N CYS A 29 15.00 9.39 -0.85
CA CYS A 29 15.52 10.12 0.31
C CYS A 29 16.29 11.38 -0.10
N SER A 30 16.62 12.23 0.89
CA SER A 30 17.49 13.36 0.68
C SER A 30 18.95 12.90 0.41
N GLU A 31 19.73 13.73 -0.28
CA GLU A 31 21.16 13.47 -0.47
C GLU A 31 21.90 13.36 0.87
N ARG A 32 21.49 14.12 1.86
CA ARG A 32 22.02 14.09 3.22
C ARG A 32 21.83 12.74 3.90
N ASP A 33 20.67 12.11 3.71
CA ASP A 33 20.30 10.89 4.42
C ASP A 33 20.73 9.63 3.65
N ARG A 34 21.32 9.79 2.47
CA ARG A 34 21.72 8.68 1.58
C ARG A 34 22.52 7.61 2.29
N SER A 35 23.60 8.00 2.96
CA SER A 35 24.50 7.04 3.60
C SER A 35 23.81 6.26 4.74
N PHE A 36 22.92 6.92 5.47
CA PHE A 36 22.10 6.29 6.49
C PHE A 36 21.14 5.26 5.89
N VAL A 37 20.42 5.63 4.82
CA VAL A 37 19.47 4.74 4.15
C VAL A 37 20.17 3.56 3.49
N GLU A 38 21.32 3.77 2.81
CA GLU A 38 22.11 2.69 2.22
C GLU A 38 22.53 1.66 3.28
N LYS A 39 22.99 2.12 4.44
CA LYS A 39 23.36 1.26 5.55
C LYS A 39 22.16 0.47 6.08
N LEU A 40 21.04 1.13 6.28
CA LEU A 40 19.78 0.51 6.73
C LEU A 40 19.32 -0.59 5.78
N LEU A 41 19.36 -0.34 4.47
CA LEU A 41 18.97 -1.31 3.44
C LEU A 41 19.91 -2.50 3.40
N ALA A 42 21.22 -2.27 3.50
CA ALA A 42 22.24 -3.32 3.52
C ALA A 42 22.08 -4.24 4.74
N GLU A 43 21.92 -3.68 5.93
CA GLU A 43 21.72 -4.43 7.18
C GLU A 43 20.41 -5.22 7.17
N SER A 44 19.38 -4.71 6.50
CA SER A 44 18.07 -5.34 6.40
C SER A 44 17.96 -6.37 5.26
N GLY A 45 18.95 -6.44 4.38
CA GLY A 45 18.91 -7.29 3.18
C GLY A 45 17.82 -6.88 2.17
N ILE A 46 17.37 -5.63 2.22
CA ILE A 46 16.33 -5.10 1.32
C ILE A 46 16.95 -4.75 -0.02
N LYS A 47 16.43 -5.34 -1.08
CA LYS A 47 16.84 -5.06 -2.46
C LYS A 47 15.80 -4.15 -3.11
N THR A 48 16.14 -2.86 -3.25
CA THR A 48 15.27 -1.85 -3.85
C THR A 48 16.11 -0.80 -4.57
N VAL A 49 15.48 0.00 -5.41
CA VAL A 49 16.13 1.16 -6.03
C VAL A 49 16.13 2.29 -5.01
N LEU A 50 17.30 2.86 -4.74
CA LEU A 50 17.45 4.05 -3.91
C LEU A 50 17.66 5.27 -4.81
N THR A 51 16.73 6.21 -4.77
CA THR A 51 16.78 7.47 -5.49
C THR A 51 17.00 8.61 -4.52
N THR A 52 17.98 9.46 -4.81
CA THR A 52 18.28 10.64 -3.97
C THR A 52 17.84 11.92 -4.64
N ARG A 53 17.45 12.90 -3.86
CA ARG A 53 17.10 14.25 -4.31
C ARG A 53 17.69 15.30 -3.37
N PRO A 54 17.89 16.54 -3.86
CA PRO A 54 18.43 17.63 -3.05
C PRO A 54 17.60 17.90 -1.80
N GLU A 55 18.26 18.38 -0.73
CA GLU A 55 17.61 18.62 0.57
C GLU A 55 16.41 19.55 0.49
N TRP A 56 16.45 20.56 -0.38
CA TRP A 56 15.35 21.53 -0.49
C TRP A 56 14.01 20.91 -0.92
N TRP A 57 14.01 19.70 -1.49
CA TRP A 57 12.77 18.95 -1.75
C TRP A 57 12.05 18.52 -0.48
N PHE A 58 12.82 18.39 0.58
CA PHE A 58 12.37 17.95 1.91
C PHE A 58 12.34 19.09 2.93
N GLU A 59 12.24 20.34 2.47
CA GLU A 59 12.01 21.49 3.36
C GLU A 59 10.54 21.63 3.71
N ASP A 60 10.25 21.92 4.99
CA ASP A 60 8.89 21.95 5.53
C ASP A 60 7.94 22.84 4.73
N LYS A 61 8.33 24.09 4.46
CA LYS A 61 7.49 25.04 3.71
C LYS A 61 7.19 24.58 2.27
N GLN A 62 8.17 24.01 1.61
CA GLN A 62 7.99 23.47 0.26
C GLN A 62 7.07 22.25 0.28
N ALA A 63 7.30 21.32 1.22
CA ALA A 63 6.51 20.13 1.40
C ALA A 63 5.04 20.47 1.69
N GLU A 64 4.77 21.39 2.60
CA GLU A 64 3.43 21.88 2.91
C GLU A 64 2.73 22.46 1.68
N THR A 65 3.43 23.30 0.93
CA THR A 65 2.89 23.89 -0.31
C THR A 65 2.56 22.82 -1.33
N LYS A 66 3.44 21.85 -1.52
CA LYS A 66 3.21 20.73 -2.45
C LYS A 66 2.02 19.85 -2.03
N VAL A 67 1.94 19.50 -0.75
CA VAL A 67 0.85 18.68 -0.21
C VAL A 67 -0.49 19.39 -0.35
N THR A 68 -0.59 20.65 0.10
CA THR A 68 -1.83 21.43 0.02
C THR A 68 -2.28 21.66 -1.42
N SER A 69 -1.35 21.96 -2.33
CA SER A 69 -1.65 22.13 -3.75
C SER A 69 -2.14 20.82 -4.40
N ALA A 70 -1.47 19.70 -4.14
CA ALA A 70 -1.81 18.41 -4.76
C ALA A 70 -3.17 17.87 -4.30
N ILE A 71 -3.54 18.10 -3.03
CA ILE A 71 -4.79 17.62 -2.44
C ILE A 71 -5.93 18.62 -2.63
N GLY A 72 -5.62 19.88 -2.99
CA GLY A 72 -6.61 20.95 -3.08
C GLY A 72 -7.14 21.39 -1.71
N SER A 73 -6.36 21.20 -0.63
CA SER A 73 -6.70 21.63 0.71
C SER A 73 -5.97 22.92 1.06
N LEU A 74 -6.69 23.83 1.71
CA LEU A 74 -6.08 25.09 2.19
C LEU A 74 -5.29 24.92 3.49
N ARG A 75 -5.47 23.82 4.22
CA ARG A 75 -4.86 23.57 5.53
C ARG A 75 -4.56 22.08 5.73
N LEU A 76 -3.48 21.80 6.45
CA LEU A 76 -3.05 20.44 6.79
C LEU A 76 -3.81 19.84 7.98
N ASP A 77 -4.44 20.67 8.81
CA ASP A 77 -5.14 20.25 10.05
C ASP A 77 -6.24 19.20 9.76
N GLY A 78 -6.87 19.26 8.58
CA GLY A 78 -7.91 18.33 8.16
C GLY A 78 -7.41 16.95 7.71
N LEU A 79 -6.10 16.75 7.60
CA LEU A 79 -5.49 15.50 7.10
C LEU A 79 -5.22 14.49 8.21
N GLY A 80 -5.51 14.85 9.47
CA GLY A 80 -5.37 13.96 10.62
C GLY A 80 -3.94 13.83 11.15
N PHE A 81 -3.05 14.79 10.85
CA PHE A 81 -1.70 14.88 11.44
C PHE A 81 -1.69 15.76 12.67
N ASN A 82 -0.93 15.35 13.68
CA ASN A 82 -0.65 16.18 14.86
C ASN A 82 0.59 17.04 14.58
N LEU A 83 0.38 18.28 14.14
CA LEU A 83 1.47 19.21 13.93
C LEU A 83 1.78 20.00 15.23
N PRO A 84 3.05 20.28 15.54
CA PRO A 84 4.26 20.04 14.71
C PRO A 84 4.90 18.65 14.86
N GLU A 85 4.43 17.78 15.75
CA GLU A 85 5.09 16.49 16.07
C GLU A 85 5.24 15.56 14.86
N GLU A 86 4.29 15.64 13.92
CA GLU A 86 4.29 14.82 12.70
C GLU A 86 4.74 15.60 11.45
N GLN A 87 5.46 16.71 11.61
CA GLN A 87 5.95 17.52 10.48
C GLN A 87 6.78 16.70 9.49
N LEU A 88 7.62 15.78 9.98
CA LEU A 88 8.42 14.90 9.12
C LEU A 88 7.58 14.04 8.17
N ALA A 89 6.36 13.66 8.58
CA ALA A 89 5.46 12.92 7.70
C ALA A 89 4.98 13.77 6.52
N ILE A 90 4.70 15.05 6.74
CA ILE A 90 4.35 16.00 5.69
C ILE A 90 5.54 16.27 4.78
N THR A 91 6.72 16.44 5.36
CA THR A 91 7.98 16.65 4.64
C THR A 91 8.28 15.49 3.68
N ALA A 92 8.15 14.25 4.15
CA ALA A 92 8.31 13.07 3.33
C ALA A 92 7.26 12.98 2.20
N ALA A 93 6.01 13.30 2.51
CA ALA A 93 4.93 13.34 1.51
C ALA A 93 5.19 14.40 0.43
N GLY A 94 5.65 15.58 0.82
CA GLY A 94 6.03 16.65 -0.10
C GLY A 94 7.16 16.25 -1.04
N GLY A 95 8.19 15.57 -0.54
CA GLY A 95 9.30 15.05 -1.35
C GLY A 95 8.82 14.05 -2.41
N ILE A 96 7.91 13.14 -2.05
CA ILE A 96 7.30 12.21 -3.01
C ILE A 96 6.46 12.96 -4.06
N LEU A 97 5.69 13.96 -3.66
CA LEU A 97 4.89 14.75 -4.61
C LEU A 97 5.78 15.53 -5.59
N ALA A 98 6.88 16.11 -5.11
CA ALA A 98 7.86 16.76 -5.97
C ALA A 98 8.49 15.77 -6.96
N TYR A 99 8.80 14.55 -6.51
CA TYR A 99 9.33 13.49 -7.37
C TYR A 99 8.33 13.06 -8.45
N LEU A 100 7.07 12.91 -8.08
CA LEU A 100 6.01 12.56 -9.03
C LEU A 100 5.75 13.69 -10.04
N GLU A 101 5.84 14.94 -9.61
CA GLU A 101 5.67 16.09 -10.51
C GLU A 101 6.74 16.12 -11.60
N GLU A 102 7.97 15.75 -11.25
CA GLU A 102 9.09 15.69 -12.20
C GLU A 102 8.98 14.49 -13.15
N ASN A 103 8.64 13.30 -12.62
CA ASN A 103 8.76 12.05 -13.37
C ASN A 103 7.42 11.51 -13.91
N GLU A 104 6.32 11.72 -13.17
CA GLU A 104 4.97 11.26 -13.54
C GLU A 104 3.89 12.30 -13.19
N PRO A 105 3.86 13.47 -13.85
CA PRO A 105 2.91 14.56 -13.53
C PRO A 105 1.45 14.09 -13.52
N ALA A 106 1.10 13.16 -14.43
CA ALA A 106 -0.23 12.57 -14.49
C ALA A 106 -0.61 11.79 -13.20
N ALA A 107 0.35 11.38 -12.37
CA ALA A 107 0.08 10.68 -11.12
C ALA A 107 -0.45 11.62 -10.03
N ILE A 108 -0.07 12.89 -10.02
CA ILE A 108 -0.50 13.88 -9.02
C ILE A 108 -2.01 14.07 -9.05
N GLY A 109 -2.60 14.19 -10.23
CA GLY A 109 -4.06 14.35 -10.39
C GLY A 109 -4.91 13.21 -9.79
N ARG A 110 -4.28 12.11 -9.41
CA ARG A 110 -4.91 10.92 -8.82
C ARG A 110 -4.83 10.91 -7.31
N ILE A 111 -3.87 11.64 -6.74
CA ILE A 111 -3.70 11.77 -5.30
C ILE A 111 -4.76 12.73 -4.81
N LYS A 112 -5.86 12.20 -4.27
CA LYS A 112 -6.98 13.00 -3.77
C LYS A 112 -6.91 13.24 -2.28
N THR A 113 -6.20 12.38 -1.56
CA THR A 113 -6.09 12.44 -0.10
C THR A 113 -4.69 12.02 0.34
N LEU A 114 -4.18 12.67 1.35
CA LEU A 114 -3.09 12.19 2.18
C LEU A 114 -3.67 11.87 3.55
N SER A 115 -3.37 10.72 4.08
CA SER A 115 -3.80 10.33 5.43
C SER A 115 -2.62 9.97 6.31
N ALA A 116 -2.72 10.31 7.59
CA ALA A 116 -1.77 9.83 8.57
C ALA A 116 -1.89 8.31 8.69
N TRP A 117 -0.76 7.62 8.57
CA TRP A 117 -0.72 6.21 8.85
C TRP A 117 -0.58 6.03 10.37
N ARG A 118 -1.69 5.75 11.05
CA ARG A 118 -1.73 5.51 12.48
C ARG A 118 -1.42 4.04 12.78
N SER A 119 -0.42 3.79 13.63
CA SER A 119 -0.28 2.53 14.34
C SER A 119 -1.44 2.45 15.35
N GLY A 120 -2.18 1.36 15.34
CA GLY A 120 -3.26 1.16 16.32
C GLY A 120 -4.56 0.61 15.73
N SER A 121 -4.88 0.86 14.46
CA SER A 121 -5.99 0.18 13.79
C SER A 121 -5.61 -1.22 13.28
N ARG A 122 -4.32 -1.51 13.16
CA ARG A 122 -3.79 -2.80 12.72
C ARG A 122 -2.66 -3.26 13.62
N MET A 123 -2.58 -4.58 13.82
CA MET A 123 -1.51 -5.22 14.58
C MET A 123 -0.20 -5.09 13.81
N GLU A 124 0.83 -4.59 14.46
CA GLU A 124 2.19 -4.58 13.94
C GLU A 124 2.86 -5.91 14.26
N ILE A 125 3.19 -6.65 13.20
CA ILE A 125 3.88 -7.92 13.27
C ILE A 125 5.24 -7.73 12.60
N ASP A 126 6.32 -7.91 13.36
CA ASP A 126 7.67 -7.80 12.82
C ASP A 126 7.97 -8.92 11.79
N GLU A 127 9.00 -8.73 10.99
CA GLU A 127 9.34 -9.66 9.90
C GLU A 127 9.76 -11.03 10.42
N ALA A 128 10.46 -11.09 11.55
CA ALA A 128 10.89 -12.36 12.14
C ALA A 128 9.68 -13.18 12.58
N THR A 129 8.74 -12.55 13.26
CA THR A 129 7.46 -13.16 13.67
C THR A 129 6.64 -13.59 12.46
N ARG A 130 6.52 -12.76 11.41
CA ARG A 130 5.80 -13.13 10.18
C ARG A 130 6.40 -14.34 9.49
N ARG A 131 7.73 -14.45 9.46
CA ARG A 131 8.44 -15.61 8.90
C ARG A 131 8.23 -16.85 9.78
N SER A 132 8.38 -16.72 11.09
CA SER A 132 8.21 -17.83 12.03
C SER A 132 6.79 -18.39 12.01
N LEU A 133 5.79 -17.54 11.84
CA LEU A 133 4.38 -17.92 11.70
C LEU A 133 4.01 -18.34 10.28
N GLU A 134 4.93 -18.23 9.31
CA GLU A 134 4.68 -18.55 7.91
C GLU A 134 3.40 -17.91 7.34
N LEU A 135 3.15 -16.63 7.67
CA LEU A 135 1.86 -15.99 7.34
C LEU A 135 1.64 -15.88 5.82
N VAL A 136 2.67 -15.48 5.07
CA VAL A 136 2.56 -15.20 3.63
C VAL A 136 3.46 -16.08 2.79
N ARG A 137 4.61 -16.47 3.33
CA ARG A 137 5.61 -17.31 2.69
C ARG A 137 5.86 -18.52 3.56
N GLY A 138 5.76 -19.70 2.98
CA GLY A 138 6.11 -20.94 3.66
C GLY A 138 7.59 -21.28 3.51
N SER A 139 8.09 -22.14 4.38
CA SER A 139 9.44 -22.71 4.33
C SER A 139 9.56 -23.83 3.28
N SER A 140 8.46 -24.18 2.61
CA SER A 140 8.42 -25.27 1.63
C SER A 140 9.34 -25.02 0.44
N GLN A 141 10.12 -26.02 0.08
CA GLN A 141 11.01 -26.01 -1.10
C GLN A 141 10.27 -26.26 -2.44
N SER A 142 8.93 -26.28 -2.44
CA SER A 142 8.09 -26.62 -3.61
C SER A 142 8.12 -25.61 -4.76
N GLY A 143 8.90 -24.54 -4.65
CA GLY A 143 9.03 -23.51 -5.69
C GLY A 143 7.89 -22.48 -5.72
N HIS A 144 6.78 -22.71 -5.04
CA HIS A 144 5.70 -21.73 -4.94
C HIS A 144 5.79 -20.98 -3.60
N ARG A 145 5.92 -19.65 -3.67
CA ARG A 145 6.17 -18.77 -2.52
C ARG A 145 5.15 -18.89 -1.37
N ARG A 146 3.95 -19.41 -1.63
CA ARG A 146 2.86 -19.54 -0.65
C ARG A 146 2.64 -20.96 -0.12
N ASP A 147 3.28 -21.96 -0.71
CA ASP A 147 3.11 -23.33 -0.25
C ASP A 147 3.63 -23.47 1.19
N GLY A 148 2.82 -24.07 2.05
CA GLY A 148 3.11 -24.21 3.47
C GLY A 148 2.82 -22.96 4.31
N SER A 149 2.35 -21.86 3.72
CA SER A 149 1.99 -20.66 4.49
C SER A 149 0.49 -20.57 4.80
N LEU A 150 0.15 -19.73 5.79
CA LEU A 150 -1.25 -19.43 6.11
C LEU A 150 -1.99 -18.86 4.89
N ALA A 151 -1.38 -17.95 4.13
CA ALA A 151 -1.95 -17.43 2.89
C ALA A 151 -2.19 -18.54 1.84
N GLY A 152 -1.33 -19.55 1.80
CA GLY A 152 -1.49 -20.73 0.96
C GLY A 152 -2.65 -21.63 1.40
N ALA A 153 -2.86 -21.78 2.71
CA ALA A 153 -3.95 -22.58 3.27
C ALA A 153 -5.35 -22.04 2.91
N PHE A 154 -5.50 -20.72 2.70
CA PHE A 154 -6.74 -20.13 2.17
C PHE A 154 -7.00 -20.49 0.70
N GLY A 155 -6.02 -21.06 0.00
CA GLY A 155 -6.14 -21.42 -1.40
C GLY A 155 -6.13 -20.23 -2.35
N LYS A 156 -6.67 -20.43 -3.56
CA LYS A 156 -6.70 -19.38 -4.59
C LYS A 156 -7.89 -18.47 -4.40
N THR A 157 -7.63 -17.18 -4.27
CA THR A 157 -8.68 -16.14 -4.32
C THR A 157 -9.27 -16.04 -5.74
N ARG A 158 -10.48 -15.50 -5.86
CA ARG A 158 -11.18 -15.38 -7.16
C ARG A 158 -10.63 -14.26 -8.05
N SER A 159 -9.91 -13.30 -7.49
CA SER A 159 -9.30 -12.19 -8.24
C SER A 159 -7.88 -11.89 -7.75
N ALA A 160 -7.07 -11.26 -8.61
CA ALA A 160 -5.72 -10.82 -8.25
C ALA A 160 -5.75 -9.73 -7.15
N MET A 161 -6.75 -8.85 -7.17
CA MET A 161 -6.98 -7.86 -6.13
C MET A 161 -7.29 -8.52 -4.78
N GLY A 162 -8.18 -9.52 -4.76
CA GLY A 162 -8.47 -10.30 -3.55
C GLY A 162 -7.25 -11.01 -3.00
N SER A 163 -6.36 -11.49 -3.87
CA SER A 163 -5.09 -12.11 -3.45
C SER A 163 -4.17 -11.11 -2.74
N ARG A 164 -4.08 -9.87 -3.23
CA ARG A 164 -3.30 -8.81 -2.55
C ARG A 164 -3.94 -8.40 -1.24
N LEU A 165 -5.28 -8.25 -1.22
CA LEU A 165 -6.01 -7.90 -0.01
C LEU A 165 -5.86 -8.96 1.10
N LEU A 166 -5.89 -10.25 0.75
CA LEU A 166 -5.65 -11.33 1.71
C LEU A 166 -4.26 -11.24 2.33
N VAL A 167 -3.23 -11.00 1.52
CA VAL A 167 -1.86 -10.80 2.01
C VAL A 167 -1.76 -9.59 2.94
N ASP A 168 -2.38 -8.47 2.56
CA ASP A 168 -2.44 -7.26 3.38
C ASP A 168 -3.10 -7.53 4.75
N TRP A 169 -4.22 -8.24 4.76
CA TRP A 169 -4.94 -8.58 5.99
C TRP A 169 -4.17 -9.53 6.90
N LEU A 170 -3.51 -10.53 6.35
CA LEU A 170 -2.68 -11.46 7.12
C LEU A 170 -1.40 -10.81 7.65
N SER A 171 -0.84 -9.87 6.89
CA SER A 171 0.39 -9.18 7.28
C SER A 171 0.17 -8.08 8.33
N ALA A 172 -1.04 -7.55 8.41
CA ALA A 172 -1.41 -6.49 9.32
C ALA A 172 -2.89 -6.64 9.74
N PRO A 173 -3.21 -7.59 10.62
CA PRO A 173 -4.58 -7.83 11.09
C PRO A 173 -5.17 -6.62 11.80
N LEU A 174 -6.48 -6.53 11.84
CA LEU A 174 -7.17 -5.50 12.63
C LEU A 174 -6.98 -5.76 14.12
N VAL A 175 -6.95 -4.67 14.91
CA VAL A 175 -6.90 -4.68 16.38
C VAL A 175 -8.24 -4.23 16.97
N GLU A 176 -8.93 -3.35 16.25
CA GLU A 176 -10.20 -2.80 16.71
C GLU A 176 -11.31 -3.85 16.66
N LYS A 177 -11.92 -4.14 17.82
CA LYS A 177 -12.92 -5.20 17.98
C LYS A 177 -14.09 -5.02 17.04
N THR A 178 -14.65 -3.82 16.96
CA THR A 178 -15.81 -3.51 16.13
C THR A 178 -15.54 -3.82 14.66
N ALA A 179 -14.38 -3.39 14.14
CA ALA A 179 -14.00 -3.66 12.76
C ALA A 179 -13.69 -5.15 12.48
N ILE A 180 -13.29 -5.91 13.50
CA ILE A 180 -13.14 -7.37 13.40
C ILE A 180 -14.51 -8.03 13.32
N GLU A 181 -15.44 -7.64 14.22
CA GLU A 181 -16.80 -8.16 14.25
C GLU A 181 -17.54 -7.90 12.93
N GLU A 182 -17.46 -6.70 12.37
CA GLU A 182 -18.04 -6.38 11.05
C GLU A 182 -17.55 -7.34 9.94
N ARG A 183 -16.26 -7.73 9.96
CA ARG A 183 -15.74 -8.70 8.98
C ARG A 183 -16.26 -10.10 9.23
N ILE A 184 -16.34 -10.52 10.49
CA ILE A 184 -16.87 -11.83 10.87
C ILE A 184 -18.34 -11.92 10.47
N ASP A 185 -19.13 -10.87 10.71
CA ASP A 185 -20.55 -10.80 10.34
C ASP A 185 -20.72 -10.90 8.82
N ALA A 186 -19.89 -10.20 8.04
CA ALA A 186 -19.91 -10.31 6.58
C ALA A 186 -19.59 -11.74 6.10
N VAL A 187 -18.65 -12.44 6.75
CA VAL A 187 -18.34 -13.83 6.45
C VAL A 187 -19.52 -14.74 6.85
N ALA A 188 -20.14 -14.52 8.02
CA ALA A 188 -21.29 -15.30 8.49
C ALA A 188 -22.44 -15.22 7.50
N VAL A 189 -22.76 -14.03 6.99
CA VAL A 189 -23.80 -13.87 5.95
C VAL A 189 -23.54 -14.73 4.72
N LEU A 190 -22.29 -14.84 4.29
CA LEU A 190 -21.94 -15.65 3.11
C LEU A 190 -21.95 -17.16 3.42
N VAL A 191 -21.60 -17.55 4.64
CA VAL A 191 -21.68 -18.96 5.09
C VAL A 191 -23.12 -19.41 5.19
N ASP A 192 -24.00 -18.56 5.75
CA ASP A 192 -25.42 -18.87 5.92
C ASP A 192 -26.19 -18.81 4.58
N ASN A 193 -25.63 -18.17 3.54
CA ASN A 193 -26.24 -18.01 2.23
C ASN A 193 -25.34 -18.49 1.10
N PRO A 194 -25.17 -19.82 0.90
CA PRO A 194 -24.26 -20.37 -0.12
C PRO A 194 -24.61 -19.92 -1.56
N GLY A 195 -25.89 -19.65 -1.83
CA GLY A 195 -26.34 -19.11 -3.12
C GLY A 195 -25.72 -17.75 -3.44
N ILE A 196 -25.73 -16.84 -2.47
CA ILE A 196 -25.11 -15.51 -2.59
C ILE A 196 -23.58 -15.65 -2.71
N ALA A 197 -22.96 -16.51 -1.90
CA ALA A 197 -21.53 -16.76 -1.96
C ALA A 197 -21.08 -17.27 -3.33
N ASN A 198 -21.84 -18.20 -3.93
CA ASN A 198 -21.56 -18.74 -5.25
C ASN A 198 -21.73 -17.68 -6.35
N GLN A 199 -22.79 -16.89 -6.30
CA GLN A 199 -23.02 -15.80 -7.25
C GLN A 199 -21.90 -14.75 -7.18
N LEU A 200 -21.54 -14.32 -5.97
CA LEU A 200 -20.43 -13.40 -5.76
C LEU A 200 -19.10 -13.97 -6.28
N SER A 201 -18.85 -15.24 -5.99
CA SER A 201 -17.66 -15.95 -6.47
C SER A 201 -17.57 -15.98 -8.01
N ALA A 202 -18.69 -16.26 -8.69
CA ALA A 202 -18.77 -16.26 -10.14
C ALA A 202 -18.54 -14.85 -10.72
N THR A 203 -19.16 -13.83 -10.14
CA THR A 203 -18.98 -12.44 -10.52
C THR A 203 -17.51 -12.01 -10.39
N LEU A 204 -16.88 -12.32 -9.26
CA LEU A 204 -15.47 -11.96 -9.00
C LEU A 204 -14.47 -12.65 -9.95
N GLN A 205 -14.80 -13.82 -10.48
CA GLN A 205 -13.97 -14.48 -11.51
C GLN A 205 -13.91 -13.69 -12.82
N GLY A 206 -14.99 -12.99 -13.17
CA GLY A 206 -15.05 -12.12 -14.35
C GLY A 206 -14.34 -10.77 -14.17
N VAL A 207 -14.10 -10.37 -12.93
CA VAL A 207 -13.43 -9.13 -12.61
C VAL A 207 -11.92 -9.28 -12.79
N GLY A 208 -11.36 -8.67 -13.83
CA GLY A 208 -9.92 -8.59 -14.05
C GLY A 208 -9.20 -7.76 -12.99
N ASP A 209 -7.89 -7.61 -13.13
CA ASP A 209 -7.10 -6.74 -12.24
C ASP A 209 -7.31 -5.25 -12.59
N ILE A 210 -8.43 -4.69 -12.13
CA ILE A 210 -8.82 -3.30 -12.39
C ILE A 210 -7.78 -2.32 -11.88
N GLU A 211 -7.20 -2.54 -10.71
CA GLU A 211 -6.18 -1.64 -10.16
C GLU A 211 -5.00 -1.48 -11.12
N ARG A 212 -4.53 -2.59 -11.69
CA ARG A 212 -3.45 -2.56 -12.69
C ARG A 212 -3.88 -1.95 -14.00
N LEU A 213 -5.11 -2.24 -14.45
CA LEU A 213 -5.64 -1.64 -15.68
C LEU A 213 -5.76 -0.13 -15.56
N ILE A 214 -6.32 0.37 -14.47
CA ILE A 214 -6.41 1.80 -14.17
C ILE A 214 -5.00 2.41 -14.10
N GLY A 215 -4.06 1.76 -13.42
CA GLY A 215 -2.66 2.20 -13.34
C GLY A 215 -2.02 2.36 -14.73
N ARG A 216 -2.26 1.44 -15.66
CA ARG A 216 -1.77 1.51 -17.03
C ARG A 216 -2.41 2.63 -17.85
N VAL A 217 -3.73 2.79 -17.74
CA VAL A 217 -4.44 3.90 -18.38
C VAL A 217 -3.86 5.24 -17.94
N MET A 218 -3.71 5.34 -16.65
CA MET A 218 -3.28 6.58 -16.04
C MET A 218 -1.80 6.90 -16.26
N SER A 219 -0.95 5.92 -16.50
CA SER A 219 0.45 6.12 -16.91
C SER A 219 0.63 6.30 -18.42
N GLY A 220 -0.47 6.38 -19.18
CA GLY A 220 -0.40 6.50 -20.66
C GLY A 220 0.09 5.22 -21.35
N ARG A 221 0.19 4.09 -20.63
CA ARG A 221 0.69 2.80 -21.13
C ARG A 221 -0.43 1.83 -21.51
N ALA A 222 -1.69 2.27 -21.42
CA ALA A 222 -2.82 1.43 -21.76
C ALA A 222 -3.04 1.34 -23.26
N GLY A 223 -3.22 0.13 -23.77
CA GLY A 223 -3.67 -0.08 -25.13
C GLY A 223 -5.21 -0.17 -25.23
N PRO A 224 -5.77 -0.21 -26.45
CA PRO A 224 -7.22 -0.33 -26.65
C PRO A 224 -7.86 -1.51 -25.90
N ARG A 225 -7.16 -2.64 -25.84
CA ARG A 225 -7.61 -3.84 -25.09
C ARG A 225 -7.75 -3.61 -23.57
N ASP A 226 -6.96 -2.71 -22.99
CA ASP A 226 -7.05 -2.41 -21.57
C ASP A 226 -8.31 -1.59 -21.27
N ILE A 227 -8.65 -0.65 -22.17
CA ILE A 227 -9.86 0.18 -22.08
C ILE A 227 -11.12 -0.69 -22.27
N GLU A 228 -11.10 -1.59 -23.25
CA GLU A 228 -12.17 -2.57 -23.47
C GLU A 228 -12.42 -3.41 -22.22
N ARG A 229 -11.34 -3.91 -21.59
CA ARG A 229 -11.42 -4.69 -20.35
C ARG A 229 -12.01 -3.88 -19.19
N ILE A 230 -11.66 -2.62 -19.04
CA ILE A 230 -12.27 -1.74 -18.04
C ILE A 230 -13.76 -1.60 -18.32
N GLY A 231 -14.16 -1.33 -19.56
CA GLY A 231 -15.55 -1.24 -19.96
C GLY A 231 -16.34 -2.54 -19.75
N HIS A 232 -15.70 -3.70 -19.89
CA HIS A 232 -16.31 -4.99 -19.57
C HIS A 232 -16.56 -5.14 -18.07
N VAL A 233 -15.57 -4.81 -17.25
CA VAL A 233 -15.68 -4.95 -15.79
C VAL A 233 -16.69 -3.96 -15.19
N THR A 234 -16.79 -2.75 -15.71
CA THR A 234 -17.81 -1.77 -15.25
C THR A 234 -19.25 -2.19 -15.57
N LYS A 235 -19.45 -3.16 -16.47
CA LYS A 235 -20.79 -3.75 -16.72
C LYS A 235 -21.11 -4.92 -15.79
N ILE A 236 -20.08 -5.50 -15.15
CA ILE A 236 -20.24 -6.62 -14.21
C ILE A 236 -20.51 -6.09 -12.79
N LEU A 237 -19.95 -4.94 -12.43
CA LEU A 237 -20.14 -4.25 -11.15
C LEU A 237 -21.40 -3.38 -11.15
#